data_91da428afb783fb0aa1475dfa5488bea
#
_entry.id   91da428afb783fb0aa1475dfa5488bea
#
_cell.length_a   1.000
_cell.length_b   1.000
_cell.length_c   1.000
_cell.angle_alpha   90.00
_cell.angle_beta   90.00
_cell.angle_gamma   90.00
#
_symmetry.space_group_name_H-M   'P 1'
#
loop_
_entity.id
_entity.type
_entity.pdbx_description
1 polymer ?
#
loop_
_entity_poly.entity_id
_entity_poly.type
_entity_poly.pdbx_seq_one_letter_code
_entity_poly.pdbx_strand_id
1 'polypeptide(L)'
;MSESMDLFRKDIFELDGVPAFREYYTLFIFTWQAVYKGFYRAWHEVPVKTIHDPKGKKRIMATMNAGKIACSQMARYVWNERCSISVSMAGNETEADPLNDFLQKVLKENRFGTAFGDLLEKSFALGGGAIKEWVDVPKDENGNDIGEGKIRIGYSMASQFVPTAWDNSRISAGIFVNREARDGYYYTTVEWHRLDGTTYRVTNDLYRMPIKEATEPQNILGWWYPLNEMYPLLSPDTTIFDVQNAFFQYVRPFGANYADDNSPLGMSIYAPAMNTLHGLDIIFDSFQREFVLGKKRIIAPARVMKMSASVNGGPPQRYFDADDEVWEALATDNPEDLKVYDNSVDLRVDQHISGINGDLSILCAQIGFDPGTLSFDASRGLKTATEVISENSKTFGTVKAHENNIKDSLEQMVHAIFELAVHYGLTYEGKSIESLISGGYNVSVKFDDSIIQDKDAEINQGTMLVGAGLMSKKKFMTDTLGYTPEEAEAELAQIKAEGTGNALDVTRLFGGME
;
A
#
# COMPACT_ATOMS: atom_id res chain seq x y z
N MET A 1 14.93 22.58 -40.66
CA MET A 1 15.79 21.39 -40.54
C MET A 1 14.89 20.30 -40.02
N SER A 2 14.61 19.27 -40.84
CA SER A 2 13.83 18.14 -40.41
C SER A 2 14.69 17.34 -39.44
N GLU A 3 14.37 17.41 -38.15
CA GLU A 3 14.86 16.44 -37.19
C GLU A 3 14.42 15.09 -37.68
N SER A 4 15.39 14.21 -37.91
CA SER A 4 15.16 12.82 -38.23
C SER A 4 14.32 12.26 -37.07
N MET A 5 13.02 12.05 -37.30
CA MET A 5 12.16 11.29 -36.39
C MET A 5 12.94 10.04 -36.01
N ASP A 6 13.21 9.90 -34.72
CA ASP A 6 13.91 8.75 -34.16
C ASP A 6 13.07 7.52 -34.45
N LEU A 7 13.40 6.80 -35.49
CA LEU A 7 12.65 5.66 -36.05
C LEU A 7 12.74 4.41 -35.15
N PHE A 8 13.50 4.50 -34.05
CA PHE A 8 13.73 3.35 -33.16
C PHE A 8 12.80 3.41 -31.93
N ARG A 9 12.25 2.26 -31.62
CA ARG A 9 11.46 2.03 -30.41
C ARG A 9 12.35 2.18 -29.19
N LYS A 10 12.06 3.18 -28.31
CA LYS A 10 12.86 3.46 -27.11
C LYS A 10 12.40 2.64 -25.90
N ASP A 11 13.36 2.32 -25.07
CA ASP A 11 13.17 1.77 -23.73
C ASP A 11 13.59 2.85 -22.70
N ILE A 12 12.89 2.91 -21.57
CA ILE A 12 13.18 3.91 -20.53
C ILE A 12 14.62 3.82 -20.00
N PHE A 13 15.17 2.61 -19.93
CA PHE A 13 16.55 2.38 -19.46
C PHE A 13 17.61 2.60 -20.55
N GLU A 14 17.20 3.02 -21.75
CA GLU A 14 18.08 3.42 -22.87
C GLU A 14 18.08 4.93 -23.09
N LEU A 15 17.32 5.67 -22.28
CA LEU A 15 17.34 7.13 -22.31
C LEU A 15 18.66 7.65 -21.75
N ASP A 16 19.18 8.73 -22.34
CA ASP A 16 20.41 9.36 -21.89
C ASP A 16 20.26 9.87 -20.45
N GLY A 17 21.23 9.56 -19.59
CA GLY A 17 21.21 9.95 -18.18
C GLY A 17 20.44 9.00 -17.25
N VAL A 18 19.85 7.91 -17.77
CA VAL A 18 19.23 6.87 -16.94
C VAL A 18 20.28 5.83 -16.55
N PRO A 19 20.44 5.53 -15.26
CA PRO A 19 21.32 4.47 -14.80
C PRO A 19 20.89 3.08 -15.29
N ALA A 20 21.81 2.11 -15.27
CA ALA A 20 21.58 0.73 -15.76
C ALA A 20 20.69 -0.12 -14.80
N PHE A 21 19.51 0.36 -14.46
CA PHE A 21 18.58 -0.31 -13.55
C PHE A 21 17.65 -1.33 -14.21
N ARG A 22 17.76 -1.58 -15.51
CA ARG A 22 16.85 -2.50 -16.23
C ARG A 22 16.72 -3.86 -15.54
N GLU A 23 17.85 -4.46 -15.15
CA GLU A 23 17.87 -5.77 -14.52
C GLU A 23 17.18 -5.73 -13.15
N TYR A 24 17.48 -4.71 -12.34
CA TYR A 24 16.84 -4.52 -11.03
C TYR A 24 15.32 -4.39 -11.16
N TYR A 25 14.83 -3.57 -12.08
CA TYR A 25 13.38 -3.41 -12.29
C TYR A 25 12.73 -4.70 -12.78
N THR A 26 13.36 -5.40 -13.72
CA THR A 26 12.80 -6.63 -14.31
C THR A 26 12.78 -7.78 -13.31
N LEU A 27 13.87 -8.02 -12.58
CA LEU A 27 13.99 -9.15 -11.65
C LEU A 27 13.26 -8.92 -10.33
N PHE A 28 13.16 -7.67 -9.87
CA PHE A 28 12.62 -7.37 -8.55
C PHE A 28 11.30 -6.59 -8.63
N ILE A 29 11.31 -5.33 -9.04
CA ILE A 29 10.13 -4.45 -8.94
C ILE A 29 8.93 -5.00 -9.72
N PHE A 30 9.11 -5.41 -10.98
CA PHE A 30 8.01 -5.95 -11.79
C PHE A 30 7.56 -7.34 -11.32
N THR A 31 8.48 -8.14 -10.78
CA THR A 31 8.15 -9.42 -10.17
C THR A 31 7.32 -9.21 -8.88
N TRP A 32 7.75 -8.31 -8.00
CA TRP A 32 6.97 -7.95 -6.82
C TRP A 32 5.59 -7.40 -7.20
N GLN A 33 5.53 -6.54 -8.21
CA GLN A 33 4.26 -6.00 -8.68
C GLN A 33 3.30 -7.11 -9.19
N ALA A 34 3.83 -8.11 -9.89
CA ALA A 34 3.04 -9.24 -10.36
C ALA A 34 2.50 -10.09 -9.19
N VAL A 35 3.33 -10.35 -8.18
CA VAL A 35 2.94 -11.06 -6.95
C VAL A 35 1.90 -10.24 -6.16
N TYR A 36 2.10 -8.94 -5.99
CA TYR A 36 1.14 -8.05 -5.33
C TYR A 36 -0.24 -8.04 -6.02
N LYS A 37 -0.25 -8.08 -7.36
CA LYS A 37 -1.49 -8.17 -8.16
C LYS A 37 -2.16 -9.55 -8.08
N GLY A 38 -1.54 -10.53 -7.41
CA GLY A 38 -2.05 -11.88 -7.28
C GLY A 38 -1.90 -12.74 -8.53
N PHE A 39 -1.08 -12.32 -9.50
CA PHE A 39 -0.80 -13.13 -10.68
C PHE A 39 0.64 -12.92 -11.16
N TYR A 40 1.49 -13.87 -10.83
CA TYR A 40 2.83 -13.97 -11.41
C TYR A 40 2.88 -15.19 -12.32
N ARG A 41 3.06 -14.95 -13.62
CA ARG A 41 2.95 -15.98 -14.66
C ARG A 41 3.80 -17.22 -14.38
N ALA A 42 5.04 -17.02 -13.91
CA ALA A 42 5.97 -18.12 -13.64
C ALA A 42 5.47 -19.06 -12.52
N TRP A 43 4.65 -18.58 -11.61
CA TRP A 43 4.08 -19.39 -10.52
C TRP A 43 2.68 -19.93 -10.87
N HIS A 44 1.84 -19.09 -11.46
CA HIS A 44 0.42 -19.37 -11.56
C HIS A 44 0.00 -20.06 -12.85
N GLU A 45 0.77 -19.95 -13.95
CA GLU A 45 0.50 -20.71 -15.17
C GLU A 45 1.09 -22.11 -15.07
N VAL A 46 0.29 -23.08 -14.58
CA VAL A 46 0.71 -24.47 -14.42
C VAL A 46 0.38 -25.27 -15.69
N PRO A 47 1.36 -25.89 -16.35
CA PRO A 47 1.10 -26.74 -17.52
C PRO A 47 0.42 -28.04 -17.09
N VAL A 48 -0.71 -28.37 -17.72
CA VAL A 48 -1.43 -29.64 -17.50
C VAL A 48 -1.37 -30.43 -18.79
N LYS A 49 -0.58 -31.50 -18.80
CA LYS A 49 -0.48 -32.43 -19.92
C LYS A 49 -1.31 -33.68 -19.63
N THR A 50 -2.10 -34.10 -20.59
CA THR A 50 -2.84 -35.38 -20.53
C THR A 50 -2.43 -36.27 -21.67
N ILE A 51 -2.72 -37.58 -21.55
CA ILE A 51 -2.44 -38.53 -22.62
C ILE A 51 -3.17 -38.16 -23.93
N HIS A 52 -4.36 -37.54 -23.79
CA HIS A 52 -5.20 -37.15 -24.93
C HIS A 52 -4.88 -35.74 -25.47
N ASP A 53 -4.14 -34.94 -24.72
CA ASP A 53 -3.71 -33.60 -25.13
C ASP A 53 -2.23 -33.38 -24.77
N PRO A 54 -1.31 -33.87 -25.64
CA PRO A 54 0.13 -33.76 -25.43
C PRO A 54 0.65 -32.31 -25.51
N LYS A 55 -0.08 -31.40 -26.18
CA LYS A 55 0.23 -29.97 -26.22
C LYS A 55 -0.02 -29.32 -24.88
N GLY A 56 -0.90 -29.93 -24.09
CA GLY A 56 -1.25 -29.47 -22.74
C GLY A 56 -2.11 -28.22 -22.76
N LYS A 57 -2.92 -28.11 -21.72
CA LYS A 57 -3.63 -26.86 -21.37
C LYS A 57 -2.87 -26.19 -20.25
N LYS A 58 -2.97 -24.86 -20.17
CA LYS A 58 -2.51 -24.13 -19.00
C LYS A 58 -3.68 -24.03 -18.01
N ARG A 59 -3.38 -24.31 -16.76
CA ARG A 59 -4.28 -24.08 -15.63
C ARG A 59 -3.75 -22.90 -14.84
N ILE A 60 -4.63 -22.04 -14.38
CA ILE A 60 -4.28 -20.98 -13.44
C ILE A 60 -4.37 -21.55 -12.04
N MET A 61 -3.28 -21.47 -11.29
CA MET A 61 -3.20 -21.82 -9.87
C MET A 61 -3.91 -20.73 -9.04
N ALA A 62 -4.68 -21.15 -8.05
CA ALA A 62 -5.30 -20.22 -7.12
C ALA A 62 -4.25 -19.58 -6.21
N THR A 63 -4.42 -18.30 -5.91
CA THR A 63 -3.54 -17.57 -4.99
C THR A 63 -4.28 -17.13 -3.74
N MET A 64 -3.62 -17.17 -2.60
CA MET A 64 -4.08 -16.56 -1.34
C MET A 64 -3.79 -15.06 -1.32
N ASN A 65 -2.88 -14.59 -2.16
CA ASN A 65 -2.39 -13.22 -2.24
C ASN A 65 -1.91 -12.66 -0.88
N ALA A 66 -1.23 -13.51 -0.11
CA ALA A 66 -0.78 -13.18 1.26
C ALA A 66 0.19 -11.99 1.27
N GLY A 67 0.96 -11.77 0.20
CA GLY A 67 1.83 -10.61 0.04
C GLY A 67 1.06 -9.28 0.05
N LYS A 68 -0.07 -9.20 -0.66
CA LYS A 68 -0.94 -8.00 -0.62
C LYS A 68 -1.55 -7.80 0.77
N ILE A 69 -2.02 -8.88 1.40
CA ILE A 69 -2.61 -8.83 2.75
C ILE A 69 -1.59 -8.27 3.74
N ALA A 70 -0.34 -8.76 3.68
CA ALA A 70 0.75 -8.29 4.53
C ALA A 70 1.06 -6.80 4.33
N CYS A 71 1.14 -6.33 3.07
CA CYS A 71 1.40 -4.92 2.76
C CYS A 71 0.26 -4.01 3.22
N SER A 72 -0.99 -4.43 3.01
CA SER A 72 -2.16 -3.68 3.46
C SER A 72 -2.23 -3.57 4.98
N GLN A 73 -1.89 -4.66 5.69
CA GLN A 73 -1.85 -4.66 7.15
C GLN A 73 -0.72 -3.76 7.69
N MET A 74 0.48 -3.84 7.09
CA MET A 74 1.60 -2.98 7.47
C MET A 74 1.28 -1.50 7.23
N ALA A 75 0.68 -1.17 6.09
CA ALA A 75 0.30 0.22 5.78
C ALA A 75 -0.68 0.79 6.80
N ARG A 76 -1.67 -0.01 7.24
CA ARG A 76 -2.63 0.40 8.28
C ARG A 76 -1.99 0.57 9.65
N TYR A 77 -0.97 -0.22 9.99
CA TYR A 77 -0.25 -0.06 11.24
C TYR A 77 0.60 1.20 11.26
N VAL A 78 1.23 1.56 10.13
CA VAL A 78 2.11 2.72 10.01
C VAL A 78 1.33 4.02 9.82
N TRP A 79 0.21 3.99 9.06
CA TRP A 79 -0.56 5.18 8.74
C TRP A 79 -2.06 4.93 8.84
N ASN A 80 -2.71 5.59 9.77
CA ASN A 80 -4.15 5.53 10.01
C ASN A 80 -4.74 6.93 10.28
N GLU A 81 -6.01 7.00 10.62
CA GLU A 81 -6.76 8.25 10.84
C GLU A 81 -6.28 9.08 12.04
N ARG A 82 -5.45 8.52 12.93
CA ARG A 82 -4.89 9.25 14.08
C ARG A 82 -3.52 9.84 13.81
N CYS A 83 -2.91 9.45 12.69
CA CYS A 83 -1.65 10.05 12.25
C CYS A 83 -1.91 11.49 11.79
N SER A 84 -0.98 12.39 12.08
CA SER A 84 -1.10 13.79 11.71
C SER A 84 0.25 14.40 11.32
N ILE A 85 0.19 15.36 10.42
CA ILE A 85 1.31 16.23 10.06
C ILE A 85 0.90 17.64 10.46
N SER A 86 1.71 18.30 11.25
CA SER A 86 1.44 19.65 11.74
C SER A 86 2.69 20.51 11.67
N VAL A 87 2.49 21.79 11.66
CA VAL A 87 3.54 22.81 11.64
C VAL A 87 3.28 23.81 12.75
N SER A 88 4.34 24.29 13.40
CA SER A 88 4.26 25.40 14.35
C SER A 88 5.30 26.45 13.99
N MET A 89 4.92 27.73 14.04
CA MET A 89 5.87 28.86 13.94
C MET A 89 6.82 28.82 15.13
N ALA A 90 8.09 29.14 14.90
CA ALA A 90 9.09 29.16 15.97
C ALA A 90 8.72 30.15 17.07
N GLY A 91 8.57 29.64 18.32
CA GLY A 91 8.23 30.44 19.49
C GLY A 91 6.73 30.60 19.78
N ASN A 92 5.83 29.96 19.00
CA ASN A 92 4.39 30.03 19.17
C ASN A 92 3.75 28.63 19.19
N GLU A 93 3.81 27.95 20.33
CA GLU A 93 3.31 26.57 20.45
C GLU A 93 1.82 26.46 20.85
N THR A 94 1.13 27.59 21.08
CA THR A 94 -0.18 27.58 21.77
C THR A 94 -1.29 28.39 21.12
N GLU A 95 -1.06 29.14 20.04
CA GLU A 95 -2.10 29.92 19.35
C GLU A 95 -2.42 29.31 17.98
N ALA A 96 -3.60 29.64 17.44
CA ALA A 96 -4.00 29.29 16.07
C ALA A 96 -2.87 29.71 15.10
N ASP A 97 -2.30 28.74 14.41
CA ASP A 97 -1.15 28.94 13.53
C ASP A 97 -1.61 28.97 12.07
N PRO A 98 -1.67 30.17 11.44
CA PRO A 98 -2.11 30.28 10.04
C PRO A 98 -1.29 29.42 9.07
N LEU A 99 -0.02 29.12 9.42
CA LEU A 99 0.82 28.25 8.62
C LEU A 99 0.36 26.81 8.69
N ASN A 100 -0.04 26.34 9.88
CA ASN A 100 -0.63 25.03 10.05
C ASN A 100 -1.98 24.91 9.32
N ASP A 101 -2.84 25.93 9.43
CA ASP A 101 -4.14 25.93 8.76
C ASP A 101 -3.99 25.89 7.24
N PHE A 102 -3.01 26.60 6.69
CA PHE A 102 -2.65 26.50 5.29
C PHE A 102 -2.21 25.08 4.90
N LEU A 103 -1.32 24.45 5.68
CA LEU A 103 -0.89 23.07 5.45
C LEU A 103 -2.09 22.11 5.50
N GLN A 104 -2.95 22.20 6.53
CA GLN A 104 -4.13 21.35 6.64
C GLN A 104 -5.08 21.51 5.46
N LYS A 105 -5.25 22.73 4.95
CA LYS A 105 -6.02 23.00 3.74
C LYS A 105 -5.42 22.28 2.52
N VAL A 106 -4.10 22.38 2.31
CA VAL A 106 -3.40 21.69 1.21
C VAL A 106 -3.57 20.17 1.32
N LEU A 107 -3.33 19.59 2.50
CA LEU A 107 -3.46 18.16 2.73
C LEU A 107 -4.89 17.67 2.49
N LYS A 108 -5.90 18.41 2.98
CA LYS A 108 -7.32 18.09 2.79
C LYS A 108 -7.77 18.17 1.34
N GLU A 109 -7.38 19.22 0.61
CA GLU A 109 -7.73 19.39 -0.81
C GLU A 109 -7.14 18.26 -1.68
N ASN A 110 -5.98 17.71 -1.30
CA ASN A 110 -5.33 16.61 -1.97
C ASN A 110 -5.72 15.22 -1.41
N ARG A 111 -6.65 15.13 -0.45
CA ARG A 111 -7.05 13.87 0.22
C ARG A 111 -5.84 13.07 0.72
N PHE A 112 -4.86 13.77 1.26
CA PHE A 112 -3.55 13.21 1.59
C PHE A 112 -3.66 11.93 2.42
N GLY A 113 -4.43 11.92 3.50
CA GLY A 113 -4.51 10.76 4.41
C GLY A 113 -4.85 9.44 3.70
N THR A 114 -5.85 9.46 2.81
CA THR A 114 -6.24 8.27 2.04
C THR A 114 -5.23 7.92 0.96
N ALA A 115 -4.80 8.91 0.18
CA ALA A 115 -3.90 8.70 -0.96
C ALA A 115 -2.50 8.26 -0.51
N PHE A 116 -2.03 8.77 0.62
CA PHE A 116 -0.76 8.36 1.22
C PHE A 116 -0.82 6.93 1.78
N GLY A 117 -1.93 6.53 2.41
CA GLY A 117 -2.15 5.15 2.82
C GLY A 117 -2.08 4.16 1.66
N ASP A 118 -2.71 4.52 0.52
CA ASP A 118 -2.64 3.73 -0.72
C ASP A 118 -1.21 3.68 -1.30
N LEU A 119 -0.46 4.78 -1.21
CA LEU A 119 0.94 4.82 -1.62
C LEU A 119 1.79 3.91 -0.72
N LEU A 120 1.59 3.95 0.59
CA LEU A 120 2.33 3.13 1.56
C LEU A 120 2.11 1.63 1.31
N GLU A 121 0.87 1.18 1.09
CA GLU A 121 0.60 -0.22 0.75
C GLU A 121 1.42 -0.66 -0.46
N LYS A 122 1.43 0.17 -1.52
CA LYS A 122 2.19 -0.09 -2.74
C LYS A 122 3.70 0.04 -2.53
N SER A 123 4.14 0.96 -1.68
CA SER A 123 5.55 1.13 -1.33
C SER A 123 6.10 -0.09 -0.57
N PHE A 124 5.33 -0.64 0.36
CA PHE A 124 5.68 -1.89 1.04
C PHE A 124 5.74 -3.07 0.07
N ALA A 125 4.88 -3.09 -0.94
CA ALA A 125 4.89 -4.14 -1.96
C ALA A 125 6.06 -4.04 -2.94
N LEU A 126 6.45 -2.83 -3.35
CA LEU A 126 7.37 -2.59 -4.46
C LEU A 126 8.75 -2.06 -4.04
N GLY A 127 8.99 -1.91 -2.73
CA GLY A 127 10.23 -1.35 -2.21
C GLY A 127 10.27 0.18 -2.24
N GLY A 128 9.13 0.84 -2.45
CA GLY A 128 8.99 2.28 -2.34
C GLY A 128 7.98 2.88 -3.30
N GLY A 129 7.85 4.20 -3.18
CA GLY A 129 7.02 5.02 -4.05
C GLY A 129 7.41 6.48 -3.88
N ALA A 130 7.05 7.31 -4.83
CA ALA A 130 7.38 8.73 -4.81
C ALA A 130 6.13 9.59 -4.59
N ILE A 131 6.28 10.61 -3.77
CA ILE A 131 5.36 11.74 -3.65
C ILE A 131 5.94 12.86 -4.52
N LYS A 132 5.09 13.61 -5.20
CA LYS A 132 5.49 14.72 -6.06
C LYS A 132 4.56 15.91 -5.82
N GLU A 133 5.11 17.11 -5.66
CA GLU A 133 4.38 18.34 -5.45
C GLU A 133 4.57 19.31 -6.64
N TRP A 134 3.48 19.97 -7.00
CA TRP A 134 3.51 21.06 -7.99
C TRP A 134 2.38 22.06 -7.72
N VAL A 135 2.48 23.20 -8.35
CA VAL A 135 1.41 24.20 -8.32
C VAL A 135 0.62 24.13 -9.61
N ASP A 136 -0.69 23.93 -9.48
CA ASP A 136 -1.66 23.93 -10.57
C ASP A 136 -2.27 25.35 -10.64
N VAL A 137 -1.85 26.11 -11.65
CA VAL A 137 -2.38 27.46 -11.90
C VAL A 137 -3.46 27.36 -12.99
N PRO A 138 -4.71 27.74 -12.71
CA PRO A 138 -5.76 27.75 -13.72
C PRO A 138 -5.39 28.66 -14.89
N LYS A 139 -5.58 28.19 -16.13
CA LYS A 139 -5.26 28.94 -17.35
C LYS A 139 -6.51 29.16 -18.19
N ASP A 140 -6.56 30.31 -18.90
CA ASP A 140 -7.57 30.57 -19.90
C ASP A 140 -7.31 29.78 -21.20
N GLU A 141 -8.21 29.92 -22.18
CA GLU A 141 -8.08 29.28 -23.50
C GLU A 141 -6.84 29.73 -24.28
N ASN A 142 -6.23 30.85 -23.90
CA ASN A 142 -5.02 31.39 -24.49
C ASN A 142 -3.74 31.02 -23.73
N GLY A 143 -3.88 30.28 -22.61
CA GLY A 143 -2.78 29.85 -21.78
C GLY A 143 -2.32 30.88 -20.73
N ASN A 144 -3.09 31.97 -20.51
CA ASN A 144 -2.77 32.95 -19.47
C ASN A 144 -3.30 32.49 -18.12
N ASP A 145 -2.57 32.78 -17.04
CA ASP A 145 -2.97 32.46 -15.68
C ASP A 145 -4.20 33.29 -15.27
N ILE A 146 -5.26 32.63 -14.79
CA ILE A 146 -6.55 33.24 -14.42
C ILE A 146 -6.95 33.02 -12.96
N GLY A 147 -6.01 32.82 -12.07
CA GLY A 147 -6.32 32.64 -10.66
C GLY A 147 -5.13 32.32 -9.80
N GLU A 148 -5.39 32.17 -8.52
CA GLU A 148 -4.37 31.73 -7.56
C GLU A 148 -4.03 30.26 -7.78
N GLY A 149 -2.75 29.93 -7.76
CA GLY A 149 -2.25 28.57 -7.89
C GLY A 149 -2.69 27.70 -6.70
N LYS A 150 -2.86 26.41 -6.95
CA LYS A 150 -3.17 25.42 -5.94
C LYS A 150 -2.09 24.36 -5.87
N ILE A 151 -1.59 24.08 -4.68
CA ILE A 151 -0.63 22.99 -4.49
C ILE A 151 -1.33 21.64 -4.69
N ARG A 152 -0.75 20.83 -5.55
CA ARG A 152 -1.16 19.46 -5.84
C ARG A 152 -0.10 18.47 -5.37
N ILE A 153 -0.56 17.33 -4.89
CA ILE A 153 0.29 16.23 -4.45
C ILE A 153 -0.06 15.00 -5.29
N GLY A 154 0.92 14.48 -5.98
CA GLY A 154 0.80 13.27 -6.80
C GLY A 154 1.59 12.11 -6.23
N TYR A 155 1.20 10.90 -6.62
CA TYR A 155 1.75 9.66 -6.07
C TYR A 155 2.15 8.72 -7.19
N SER A 156 3.36 8.18 -7.12
CA SER A 156 3.87 7.23 -8.11
C SER A 156 4.46 6.00 -7.43
N MET A 157 4.14 4.83 -7.96
CA MET A 157 4.72 3.57 -7.49
C MET A 157 6.18 3.46 -7.91
N ALA A 158 6.98 2.62 -7.22
CA ALA A 158 8.35 2.34 -7.61
C ALA A 158 8.50 1.89 -9.08
N SER A 159 7.51 1.18 -9.64
CA SER A 159 7.50 0.80 -11.05
C SER A 159 7.28 1.95 -12.04
N GLN A 160 6.93 3.14 -11.55
CA GLN A 160 6.66 4.35 -12.33
C GLN A 160 7.68 5.47 -12.03
N PHE A 161 8.68 5.19 -11.21
CA PHE A 161 9.72 6.14 -10.83
C PHE A 161 11.09 5.52 -11.03
N VAL A 162 12.02 6.24 -11.65
CA VAL A 162 13.42 5.82 -11.85
C VAL A 162 14.34 6.90 -11.33
N PRO A 163 15.13 6.65 -10.28
CA PRO A 163 16.12 7.61 -9.82
C PRO A 163 17.25 7.78 -10.85
N THR A 164 17.69 9.02 -11.06
CA THR A 164 18.77 9.33 -12.02
C THR A 164 19.99 9.94 -11.35
N ALA A 165 19.82 10.57 -10.19
CA ALA A 165 20.94 11.03 -9.36
C ALA A 165 20.54 10.97 -7.88
N TRP A 166 21.51 10.59 -7.04
CA TRP A 166 21.33 10.49 -5.59
C TRP A 166 22.66 10.62 -4.85
N ASP A 167 22.57 10.98 -3.58
CA ASP A 167 23.67 10.92 -2.63
C ASP A 167 23.21 10.08 -1.42
N ASN A 168 23.87 8.96 -1.20
CA ASN A 168 23.44 7.92 -0.26
C ASN A 168 21.98 7.50 -0.53
N SER A 169 21.06 7.84 0.36
CA SER A 169 19.63 7.54 0.20
C SER A 169 18.79 8.72 -0.28
N ARG A 170 19.39 9.93 -0.41
CA ARG A 170 18.68 11.13 -0.86
C ARG A 170 18.72 11.23 -2.38
N ILE A 171 17.56 11.11 -3.00
CA ILE A 171 17.43 11.21 -4.46
C ILE A 171 17.27 12.70 -4.83
N SER A 172 18.17 13.21 -5.67
CA SER A 172 18.16 14.60 -6.16
C SER A 172 17.60 14.74 -7.58
N ALA A 173 17.57 13.64 -8.34
CA ALA A 173 16.95 13.61 -9.65
C ALA A 173 16.26 12.27 -9.93
N GLY A 174 15.17 12.31 -10.66
CA GLY A 174 14.42 11.11 -11.03
C GLY A 174 13.44 11.35 -12.17
N ILE A 175 12.94 10.27 -12.70
CA ILE A 175 11.97 10.24 -13.80
C ILE A 175 10.65 9.68 -13.29
N PHE A 176 9.57 10.38 -13.59
CA PHE A 176 8.20 9.88 -13.41
C PHE A 176 7.65 9.42 -14.75
N VAL A 177 7.10 8.22 -14.78
CA VAL A 177 6.54 7.60 -15.97
C VAL A 177 5.06 7.37 -15.76
N ASN A 178 4.25 8.04 -16.55
CA ASN A 178 2.81 7.82 -16.55
C ASN A 178 2.35 7.35 -17.92
N ARG A 179 1.53 6.30 -17.93
CA ARG A 179 1.02 5.70 -19.18
C ARG A 179 -0.50 5.68 -19.16
N GLU A 180 -1.09 6.26 -20.19
CA GLU A 180 -2.53 6.17 -20.43
C GLU A 180 -2.85 5.51 -21.77
N ALA A 181 -3.99 4.81 -21.83
CA ALA A 181 -4.50 4.20 -23.06
C ALA A 181 -5.57 5.11 -23.67
N ARG A 182 -5.35 5.53 -24.93
CA ARG A 182 -6.31 6.37 -25.66
C ARG A 182 -6.24 6.05 -27.16
N ASP A 183 -7.40 5.97 -27.81
CA ASP A 183 -7.53 5.82 -29.27
C ASP A 183 -6.69 4.67 -29.88
N GLY A 184 -6.56 3.55 -29.15
CA GLY A 184 -5.80 2.38 -29.61
C GLY A 184 -4.28 2.47 -29.41
N TYR A 185 -3.82 3.51 -28.72
CA TYR A 185 -2.42 3.73 -28.39
C TYR A 185 -2.21 3.85 -26.89
N TYR A 186 -1.02 3.50 -26.44
CA TYR A 186 -0.47 3.95 -25.17
C TYR A 186 0.28 5.26 -25.39
N TYR A 187 -0.04 6.28 -24.60
CA TYR A 187 0.72 7.51 -24.47
C TYR A 187 1.46 7.45 -23.15
N THR A 188 2.76 7.59 -23.20
CA THR A 188 3.63 7.52 -22.02
C THR A 188 4.35 8.84 -21.85
N THR A 189 4.01 9.59 -20.79
CA THR A 189 4.76 10.77 -20.39
C THR A 189 5.96 10.36 -19.56
N VAL A 190 7.10 10.97 -19.85
CA VAL A 190 8.36 10.83 -19.13
C VAL A 190 8.72 12.21 -18.60
N GLU A 191 8.53 12.40 -17.31
CA GLU A 191 8.73 13.66 -16.62
C GLU A 191 10.02 13.59 -15.81
N TRP A 192 11.00 14.37 -16.19
CA TRP A 192 12.31 14.45 -15.54
C TRP A 192 12.30 15.53 -14.49
N HIS A 193 12.75 15.20 -13.29
CA HIS A 193 12.94 16.12 -12.19
C HIS A 193 14.40 16.14 -11.78
N ARG A 194 14.99 17.31 -11.65
CA ARG A 194 16.39 17.46 -11.27
C ARG A 194 16.61 18.70 -10.42
N LEU A 195 17.17 18.50 -9.24
CA LEU A 195 17.72 19.54 -8.40
C LEU A 195 19.23 19.56 -8.56
N ASP A 196 19.76 20.68 -9.07
CA ASP A 196 21.20 20.93 -9.27
C ASP A 196 21.59 22.21 -8.55
N GLY A 197 22.24 22.08 -7.39
CA GLY A 197 22.47 23.19 -6.49
C GLY A 197 21.16 23.80 -5.99
N THR A 198 20.87 25.04 -6.41
CA THR A 198 19.61 25.75 -6.10
C THR A 198 18.69 25.89 -7.31
N THR A 199 18.94 25.15 -8.37
CA THR A 199 18.12 25.19 -9.59
C THR A 199 17.37 23.90 -9.74
N TYR A 200 16.04 23.99 -9.80
CA TYR A 200 15.17 22.85 -10.04
C TYR A 200 14.61 22.88 -11.46
N ARG A 201 14.79 21.80 -12.19
CA ARG A 201 14.33 21.70 -13.58
C ARG A 201 13.40 20.52 -13.76
N VAL A 202 12.28 20.76 -14.45
CA VAL A 202 11.33 19.74 -14.87
C VAL A 202 11.24 19.76 -16.38
N THR A 203 11.46 18.61 -17.03
CA THR A 203 11.27 18.44 -18.48
C THR A 203 10.31 17.30 -18.78
N ASN A 204 9.49 17.48 -19.82
CA ASN A 204 8.43 16.56 -20.20
C ASN A 204 8.64 16.05 -21.62
N ASP A 205 8.75 14.74 -21.77
CA ASP A 205 8.73 14.03 -23.03
C ASP A 205 7.48 13.16 -23.15
N LEU A 206 6.97 13.00 -24.37
CA LEU A 206 5.85 12.13 -24.66
C LEU A 206 6.23 11.06 -25.67
N TYR A 207 5.85 9.83 -25.39
CA TYR A 207 6.04 8.68 -26.28
C TYR A 207 4.68 8.03 -26.58
N ARG A 208 4.56 7.45 -27.78
CA ARG A 208 3.36 6.77 -28.22
C ARG A 208 3.67 5.38 -28.76
N MET A 209 2.85 4.38 -28.41
CA MET A 209 2.97 3.01 -28.89
C MET A 209 1.60 2.39 -29.15
N PRO A 210 1.37 1.69 -30.28
CA PRO A 210 0.13 0.93 -30.48
C PRO A 210 -0.07 -0.12 -29.39
N ILE A 211 -1.28 -0.22 -28.83
CA ILE A 211 -1.60 -1.20 -27.76
C ILE A 211 -1.31 -2.63 -28.21
N LYS A 212 -1.53 -2.95 -29.49
CA LYS A 212 -1.26 -4.28 -30.07
C LYS A 212 0.21 -4.67 -30.06
N GLU A 213 1.11 -3.71 -30.00
CA GLU A 213 2.56 -3.90 -29.99
C GLU A 213 3.16 -3.84 -28.58
N ALA A 214 2.33 -3.51 -27.60
CA ALA A 214 2.75 -3.45 -26.21
C ALA A 214 3.04 -4.86 -25.70
N THR A 215 4.28 -5.07 -25.27
CA THR A 215 4.72 -6.29 -24.59
C THR A 215 5.02 -5.96 -23.13
N GLU A 216 4.87 -6.93 -22.25
CA GLU A 216 5.44 -6.82 -20.92
C GLU A 216 6.93 -7.21 -20.95
N PRO A 217 7.79 -6.57 -20.14
CA PRO A 217 7.50 -5.54 -19.14
C PRO A 217 7.21 -4.15 -19.74
N GLN A 218 6.58 -3.27 -18.93
CA GLN A 218 6.07 -1.96 -19.37
C GLN A 218 7.15 -0.87 -19.53
N ASN A 219 8.43 -1.25 -19.61
CA ASN A 219 9.56 -0.33 -19.77
C ASN A 219 9.70 0.23 -21.20
N ILE A 220 9.03 -0.35 -22.18
CA ILE A 220 9.10 0.09 -23.56
C ILE A 220 8.16 1.27 -23.79
N LEU A 221 8.72 2.41 -24.16
CA LEU A 221 8.01 3.68 -24.37
C LEU A 221 7.33 3.76 -25.74
N GLY A 222 7.99 3.21 -26.78
CA GLY A 222 7.57 3.36 -28.18
C GLY A 222 8.35 4.47 -28.89
N TRP A 223 7.65 5.30 -29.66
CA TRP A 223 8.23 6.38 -30.44
C TRP A 223 7.92 7.74 -29.82
N TRP A 224 8.86 8.65 -29.89
CA TRP A 224 8.65 10.03 -29.47
C TRP A 224 7.44 10.65 -30.20
N TYR A 225 6.65 11.42 -29.47
CA TYR A 225 5.44 12.07 -29.96
C TYR A 225 5.39 13.53 -29.47
N PRO A 226 4.97 14.50 -30.30
CA PRO A 226 4.92 15.90 -29.88
C PRO A 226 4.01 16.11 -28.66
N LEU A 227 4.56 16.67 -27.58
CA LEU A 227 3.84 16.89 -26.32
C LEU A 227 2.59 17.77 -26.49
N ASN A 228 2.73 18.83 -27.28
CA ASN A 228 1.68 19.82 -27.50
C ASN A 228 0.45 19.29 -28.26
N GLU A 229 0.57 18.17 -28.98
CA GLU A 229 -0.59 17.55 -29.65
C GLU A 229 -1.52 16.86 -28.65
N MET A 230 -1.01 16.41 -27.53
CA MET A 230 -1.79 15.71 -26.50
C MET A 230 -2.05 16.60 -25.28
N TYR A 231 -1.04 17.39 -24.89
CA TYR A 231 -1.05 18.24 -23.71
C TYR A 231 -0.62 19.68 -24.06
N PRO A 232 -1.48 20.46 -24.73
CA PRO A 232 -1.11 21.78 -25.27
C PRO A 232 -0.74 22.82 -24.20
N LEU A 233 -1.19 22.61 -22.95
CA LEU A 233 -0.92 23.52 -21.82
C LEU A 233 0.24 23.05 -20.94
N LEU A 234 0.79 21.86 -21.18
CA LEU A 234 1.94 21.35 -20.41
C LEU A 234 3.25 21.90 -20.99
N SER A 235 4.02 22.57 -20.14
CA SER A 235 5.33 23.07 -20.53
C SER A 235 6.31 21.91 -20.80
N PRO A 236 7.03 21.91 -21.91
CA PRO A 236 8.06 20.91 -22.15
C PRO A 236 9.29 21.08 -21.25
N ASP A 237 9.55 22.29 -20.76
CA ASP A 237 10.69 22.62 -19.90
C ASP A 237 10.30 23.75 -18.94
N THR A 238 10.52 23.53 -17.64
CA THR A 238 10.25 24.50 -16.58
C THR A 238 11.46 24.52 -15.65
N THR A 239 12.00 25.70 -15.39
CA THR A 239 13.13 25.89 -14.48
C THR A 239 12.73 26.84 -13.35
N ILE A 240 13.00 26.44 -12.12
CA ILE A 240 12.72 27.17 -10.89
C ILE A 240 14.08 27.44 -10.22
N PHE A 241 14.32 28.68 -9.85
CA PHE A 241 15.58 29.12 -9.22
C PHE A 241 15.40 29.34 -7.72
N ASP A 242 16.50 29.37 -7.00
CA ASP A 242 16.57 29.62 -5.56
C ASP A 242 15.78 28.57 -4.71
N VAL A 243 15.87 27.32 -5.14
CA VAL A 243 15.20 26.16 -4.52
C VAL A 243 16.20 25.37 -3.69
N GLN A 244 15.79 24.95 -2.48
CA GLN A 244 16.61 24.15 -1.57
C GLN A 244 16.19 22.66 -1.56
N ASN A 245 14.91 22.38 -1.84
CA ASN A 245 14.35 21.04 -1.78
C ASN A 245 13.90 20.56 -3.16
N ALA A 246 14.07 19.27 -3.44
CA ALA A 246 13.42 18.68 -4.59
C ALA A 246 11.89 18.64 -4.35
N PHE A 247 11.10 18.90 -5.39
CA PHE A 247 9.64 18.83 -5.31
C PHE A 247 9.14 17.41 -5.55
N PHE A 248 9.87 16.46 -5.01
CA PHE A 248 9.47 15.07 -4.86
C PHE A 248 10.27 14.40 -3.74
N GLN A 249 9.68 13.41 -3.09
CA GLN A 249 10.32 12.59 -2.07
C GLN A 249 10.07 11.11 -2.37
N TYR A 250 11.07 10.27 -2.14
CA TYR A 250 10.94 8.83 -2.28
C TYR A 250 10.72 8.18 -0.93
N VAL A 251 9.52 7.64 -0.74
CA VAL A 251 9.11 6.92 0.47
C VAL A 251 9.48 5.46 0.31
N ARG A 252 10.36 4.94 1.16
CA ARG A 252 10.81 3.56 1.11
C ARG A 252 10.54 2.82 2.41
N PRO A 253 10.30 1.49 2.37
CA PRO A 253 10.28 0.65 3.56
C PRO A 253 11.62 0.72 4.31
N PHE A 254 11.58 0.49 5.62
CA PHE A 254 12.79 0.26 6.40
C PHE A 254 13.46 -1.04 5.97
N GLY A 255 14.78 -1.04 5.94
CA GLY A 255 15.61 -2.19 5.63
C GLY A 255 16.67 -1.88 4.56
N ALA A 256 17.77 -2.65 4.59
CA ALA A 256 18.83 -2.53 3.62
C ALA A 256 18.40 -3.12 2.25
N ASN A 257 18.84 -2.49 1.18
CA ASN A 257 18.73 -3.07 -0.15
C ASN A 257 19.91 -4.05 -0.35
N TYR A 258 19.61 -5.34 -0.24
CA TYR A 258 20.62 -6.41 -0.43
C TYR A 258 20.69 -6.92 -1.88
N ALA A 259 19.86 -6.38 -2.77
CA ALA A 259 19.90 -6.72 -4.19
C ALA A 259 20.85 -5.81 -4.99
N ASP A 260 21.01 -4.56 -4.53
CA ASP A 260 21.93 -3.58 -5.11
C ASP A 260 22.36 -2.58 -4.03
N ASP A 261 23.58 -2.75 -3.52
CA ASP A 261 24.14 -1.94 -2.43
C ASP A 261 24.29 -0.45 -2.79
N ASN A 262 24.34 -0.11 -4.07
CA ASN A 262 24.50 1.27 -4.56
C ASN A 262 23.17 1.94 -4.91
N SER A 263 22.07 1.20 -4.89
CA SER A 263 20.75 1.72 -5.26
C SER A 263 20.11 2.48 -4.09
N PRO A 264 19.53 3.68 -4.32
CA PRO A 264 18.77 4.40 -3.31
C PRO A 264 17.38 3.79 -3.07
N LEU A 265 16.96 2.85 -3.91
CA LEU A 265 15.66 2.20 -3.84
C LEU A 265 15.57 1.25 -2.63
N GLY A 266 14.39 1.10 -2.08
CA GLY A 266 14.12 0.14 -1.02
C GLY A 266 13.78 -1.25 -1.55
N MET A 267 13.54 -2.18 -0.62
CA MET A 267 13.12 -3.54 -0.90
C MET A 267 11.64 -3.75 -0.53
N SER A 268 10.96 -4.61 -1.26
CA SER A 268 9.64 -5.08 -0.82
C SER A 268 9.73 -5.72 0.57
N ILE A 269 8.76 -5.48 1.45
CA ILE A 269 8.73 -6.11 2.77
C ILE A 269 8.68 -7.63 2.69
N TYR A 270 8.13 -8.18 1.62
CA TYR A 270 8.09 -9.62 1.37
C TYR A 270 9.18 -10.12 0.41
N ALA A 271 10.15 -9.27 0.04
CA ALA A 271 11.27 -9.74 -0.79
C ALA A 271 11.98 -10.97 -0.21
N PRO A 272 12.27 -11.07 1.11
CA PRO A 272 12.86 -12.26 1.71
C PRO A 272 11.91 -13.46 1.77
N ALA A 273 10.61 -13.25 1.56
CA ALA A 273 9.56 -14.25 1.73
C ALA A 273 8.98 -14.79 0.40
N MET A 274 9.59 -14.48 -0.74
CA MET A 274 9.08 -14.87 -2.06
C MET A 274 8.81 -16.37 -2.18
N ASN A 275 9.70 -17.21 -1.67
CA ASN A 275 9.52 -18.67 -1.69
C ASN A 275 8.36 -19.13 -0.79
N THR A 276 8.20 -18.49 0.36
CA THR A 276 7.09 -18.78 1.30
C THR A 276 5.74 -18.38 0.69
N LEU A 277 5.66 -17.23 0.01
CA LEU A 277 4.47 -16.81 -0.73
C LEU A 277 4.09 -17.80 -1.83
N HIS A 278 5.07 -18.30 -2.58
CA HIS A 278 4.83 -19.34 -3.59
C HIS A 278 4.36 -20.65 -2.94
N GLY A 279 4.96 -21.04 -1.80
CA GLY A 279 4.53 -22.21 -1.02
C GLY A 279 3.08 -22.08 -0.55
N LEU A 280 2.70 -20.92 -0.01
CA LEU A 280 1.33 -20.63 0.40
C LEU A 280 0.32 -20.76 -0.75
N ASP A 281 0.65 -20.26 -1.94
CA ASP A 281 -0.22 -20.38 -3.11
C ASP A 281 -0.36 -21.85 -3.55
N ILE A 282 0.71 -22.65 -3.48
CA ILE A 282 0.66 -24.10 -3.76
C ILE A 282 -0.25 -24.82 -2.76
N ILE A 283 -0.10 -24.56 -1.47
CA ILE A 283 -0.94 -25.19 -0.43
C ILE A 283 -2.39 -24.73 -0.57
N PHE A 284 -2.63 -23.45 -0.81
CA PHE A 284 -3.96 -22.90 -1.00
C PHE A 284 -4.65 -23.46 -2.25
N ASP A 285 -3.96 -23.55 -3.38
CA ASP A 285 -4.47 -24.20 -4.60
C ASP A 285 -4.77 -25.69 -4.35
N SER A 286 -3.92 -26.37 -3.61
CA SER A 286 -4.14 -27.77 -3.22
C SER A 286 -5.38 -27.93 -2.34
N PHE A 287 -5.58 -27.02 -1.39
CA PHE A 287 -6.78 -26.95 -0.54
C PHE A 287 -8.05 -26.77 -1.38
N GLN A 288 -8.07 -25.81 -2.30
CA GLN A 288 -9.18 -25.60 -3.21
C GLN A 288 -9.47 -26.86 -4.07
N ARG A 289 -8.43 -27.50 -4.54
CA ARG A 289 -8.54 -28.70 -5.37
C ARG A 289 -8.97 -29.93 -4.61
N GLU A 290 -8.71 -30.00 -3.31
CA GLU A 290 -9.19 -31.10 -2.47
C GLU A 290 -10.71 -31.25 -2.58
N PHE A 291 -11.45 -30.12 -2.54
CA PHE A 291 -12.91 -30.13 -2.72
C PHE A 291 -13.35 -30.49 -4.14
N VAL A 292 -12.56 -30.10 -5.15
CA VAL A 292 -12.85 -30.41 -6.56
C VAL A 292 -12.57 -31.88 -6.86
N LEU A 293 -11.45 -32.41 -6.35
CA LEU A 293 -11.00 -33.79 -6.63
C LEU A 293 -11.60 -34.80 -5.67
N GLY A 294 -11.94 -34.39 -4.44
CA GLY A 294 -12.56 -35.21 -3.40
C GLY A 294 -14.06 -35.44 -3.59
N LYS A 295 -14.64 -35.07 -4.75
CA LYS A 295 -16.03 -35.39 -5.07
C LYS A 295 -16.27 -36.88 -4.94
N LYS A 296 -17.42 -37.22 -4.38
CA LYS A 296 -17.86 -38.62 -4.23
C LYS A 296 -17.73 -39.33 -5.58
N ARG A 297 -17.02 -40.47 -5.60
CA ARG A 297 -16.82 -41.29 -6.78
C ARG A 297 -17.36 -42.69 -6.51
N ILE A 298 -18.40 -43.03 -7.22
CA ILE A 298 -18.98 -44.37 -7.20
C ILE A 298 -18.47 -45.12 -8.43
N ILE A 299 -17.80 -46.21 -8.22
CA ILE A 299 -17.36 -47.12 -9.28
C ILE A 299 -18.41 -48.23 -9.41
N ALA A 300 -19.12 -48.20 -10.53
CA ALA A 300 -20.15 -49.19 -10.84
C ALA A 300 -19.83 -49.92 -12.16
N PRO A 301 -20.20 -51.19 -12.30
CA PRO A 301 -20.06 -51.88 -13.58
C PRO A 301 -20.87 -51.17 -14.67
N ALA A 302 -20.34 -51.13 -15.89
CA ALA A 302 -20.95 -50.42 -17.02
C ALA A 302 -22.39 -50.85 -17.34
N ARG A 303 -22.78 -52.04 -16.97
CA ARG A 303 -24.13 -52.59 -17.15
C ARG A 303 -25.15 -52.03 -16.15
N VAL A 304 -24.72 -51.43 -15.04
CA VAL A 304 -25.58 -50.77 -14.05
C VAL A 304 -25.93 -49.33 -14.45
N MET A 305 -25.23 -48.80 -15.43
CA MET A 305 -25.42 -47.40 -15.89
C MET A 305 -26.61 -47.30 -16.87
N LYS A 306 -27.45 -46.30 -16.71
CA LYS A 306 -28.54 -45.98 -17.66
C LYS A 306 -27.96 -45.68 -19.04
N MET A 307 -28.69 -46.07 -20.08
CA MET A 307 -28.32 -45.78 -21.47
C MET A 307 -29.27 -44.74 -22.05
N SER A 308 -28.75 -43.66 -22.55
CA SER A 308 -29.57 -42.71 -23.33
C SER A 308 -29.73 -43.22 -24.77
N ALA A 309 -30.95 -43.14 -25.31
CA ALA A 309 -31.13 -43.31 -26.74
C ALA A 309 -30.49 -42.12 -27.48
N SER A 310 -29.76 -42.42 -28.53
CA SER A 310 -29.16 -41.36 -29.35
C SER A 310 -30.24 -40.57 -30.10
N VAL A 311 -30.35 -39.28 -29.81
CA VAL A 311 -31.28 -38.38 -30.54
C VAL A 311 -30.82 -38.03 -31.94
N ASN A 312 -29.54 -38.22 -32.29
CA ASN A 312 -28.92 -37.81 -33.55
C ASN A 312 -28.15 -38.94 -34.29
N GLY A 313 -28.54 -40.19 -34.08
CA GLY A 313 -27.91 -41.33 -34.80
C GLY A 313 -26.48 -41.69 -34.36
N GLY A 314 -25.97 -41.11 -33.27
CA GLY A 314 -24.70 -41.51 -32.64
C GLY A 314 -24.86 -42.78 -31.75
N PRO A 315 -23.77 -43.37 -31.30
CA PRO A 315 -23.86 -44.52 -30.38
C PRO A 315 -24.52 -44.11 -29.06
N PRO A 316 -25.31 -45.00 -28.44
CA PRO A 316 -25.93 -44.72 -27.17
C PRO A 316 -24.87 -44.47 -26.11
N GLN A 317 -25.05 -43.41 -25.30
CA GLN A 317 -24.12 -43.05 -24.24
C GLN A 317 -24.64 -43.57 -22.90
N ARG A 318 -23.75 -44.13 -22.08
CA ARG A 318 -24.06 -44.55 -20.71
C ARG A 318 -23.85 -43.35 -19.79
N TYR A 319 -24.79 -43.12 -18.89
CA TYR A 319 -24.70 -42.05 -17.91
C TYR A 319 -25.21 -42.54 -16.53
N PHE A 320 -24.73 -41.85 -15.52
CA PHE A 320 -25.20 -41.97 -14.15
C PHE A 320 -26.03 -40.71 -13.84
N ASP A 321 -27.28 -40.93 -13.45
CA ASP A 321 -28.14 -39.79 -13.09
C ASP A 321 -27.82 -39.39 -11.66
N ALA A 322 -27.19 -38.27 -11.50
CA ALA A 322 -26.76 -37.75 -10.20
C ALA A 322 -27.95 -37.14 -9.39
N ASP A 323 -29.05 -36.84 -10.09
CA ASP A 323 -30.24 -36.23 -9.50
C ASP A 323 -31.29 -37.26 -9.11
N ASP A 324 -31.01 -38.57 -9.34
CA ASP A 324 -31.91 -39.68 -8.96
C ASP A 324 -31.72 -39.97 -7.46
N GLU A 325 -32.65 -39.50 -6.65
CA GLU A 325 -32.60 -39.65 -5.18
C GLU A 325 -32.96 -41.10 -4.71
N VAL A 326 -33.41 -41.97 -5.63
CA VAL A 326 -33.87 -43.32 -5.30
C VAL A 326 -32.99 -44.38 -5.96
N TRP A 327 -32.44 -45.29 -5.16
CA TRP A 327 -31.69 -46.43 -5.64
C TRP A 327 -32.64 -47.42 -6.33
N GLU A 328 -32.47 -47.57 -7.65
CA GLU A 328 -33.22 -48.57 -8.41
C GLU A 328 -32.64 -49.96 -8.18
N ALA A 329 -33.47 -50.88 -7.74
CA ALA A 329 -33.10 -52.30 -7.64
C ALA A 329 -33.03 -52.89 -9.05
N LEU A 330 -31.83 -53.18 -9.52
CA LEU A 330 -31.61 -53.85 -10.80
C LEU A 330 -31.69 -55.38 -10.57
N ALA A 331 -32.59 -56.04 -11.26
CA ALA A 331 -32.65 -57.49 -11.29
C ALA A 331 -31.45 -58.05 -12.04
N THR A 332 -30.67 -58.91 -11.41
CA THR A 332 -29.51 -59.59 -12.02
C THR A 332 -29.43 -61.01 -11.51
N ASP A 333 -29.07 -61.92 -12.43
CA ASP A 333 -28.94 -63.33 -12.12
C ASP A 333 -27.64 -63.66 -11.35
N ASN A 334 -26.74 -62.72 -11.19
CA ASN A 334 -25.48 -62.93 -10.49
C ASN A 334 -25.09 -61.71 -9.61
N PRO A 335 -25.34 -61.79 -8.27
CA PRO A 335 -25.09 -60.66 -7.35
C PRO A 335 -23.63 -60.21 -7.26
N GLU A 336 -22.66 -61.07 -7.53
CA GLU A 336 -21.22 -60.70 -7.50
C GLU A 336 -20.82 -59.72 -8.61
N ASP A 337 -21.60 -59.66 -9.67
CA ASP A 337 -21.38 -58.76 -10.81
C ASP A 337 -21.87 -57.35 -10.59
N LEU A 338 -22.53 -57.07 -9.46
CA LEU A 338 -23.13 -55.76 -9.12
C LEU A 338 -22.38 -55.03 -8.01
N LYS A 339 -21.12 -55.35 -7.75
CA LYS A 339 -20.34 -54.65 -6.74
C LYS A 339 -20.17 -53.20 -7.15
N VAL A 340 -20.83 -52.32 -6.41
CA VAL A 340 -20.65 -50.87 -6.46
C VAL A 340 -19.65 -50.51 -5.36
N TYR A 341 -18.57 -49.85 -5.76
CA TYR A 341 -17.55 -49.40 -4.80
C TYR A 341 -17.74 -47.91 -4.58
N ASP A 342 -18.01 -47.53 -3.33
CA ASP A 342 -17.90 -46.13 -2.91
C ASP A 342 -16.43 -45.83 -2.65
N ASN A 343 -15.85 -45.05 -3.53
CA ASN A 343 -14.47 -44.57 -3.43
C ASN A 343 -14.43 -43.10 -2.95
N SER A 344 -15.24 -42.79 -1.93
CA SER A 344 -15.21 -41.50 -1.27
C SER A 344 -13.95 -41.41 -0.42
N VAL A 345 -13.23 -40.32 -0.56
CA VAL A 345 -12.02 -40.05 0.21
C VAL A 345 -12.35 -38.95 1.21
N ASP A 346 -11.90 -39.12 2.44
CA ASP A 346 -12.03 -38.10 3.47
C ASP A 346 -11.21 -36.87 3.05
N LEU A 347 -11.81 -35.68 3.17
CA LEU A 347 -11.16 -34.44 2.84
C LEU A 347 -10.14 -34.04 3.94
N ARG A 348 -8.91 -33.73 3.55
CA ARG A 348 -7.81 -33.40 4.46
C ARG A 348 -7.83 -31.92 4.86
N VAL A 349 -8.97 -31.39 5.29
CA VAL A 349 -9.19 -29.97 5.59
C VAL A 349 -8.25 -29.48 6.69
N ASP A 350 -8.16 -30.20 7.81
CA ASP A 350 -7.35 -29.80 8.97
C ASP A 350 -5.85 -29.77 8.66
N GLN A 351 -5.37 -30.73 7.86
CA GLN A 351 -3.97 -30.77 7.43
C GLN A 351 -3.62 -29.59 6.52
N HIS A 352 -4.53 -29.19 5.61
CA HIS A 352 -4.33 -28.01 4.77
C HIS A 352 -4.36 -26.73 5.60
N ILE A 353 -5.28 -26.56 6.53
CA ILE A 353 -5.35 -25.39 7.43
C ILE A 353 -4.07 -25.31 8.28
N SER A 354 -3.63 -26.44 8.84
CA SER A 354 -2.38 -26.51 9.60
C SER A 354 -1.17 -26.09 8.76
N GLY A 355 -1.08 -26.55 7.51
CA GLY A 355 -0.02 -26.18 6.58
C GLY A 355 -0.03 -24.68 6.24
N ILE A 356 -1.20 -24.13 5.92
CA ILE A 356 -1.38 -22.69 5.65
C ILE A 356 -0.93 -21.85 6.86
N ASN A 357 -1.37 -22.20 8.08
CA ASN A 357 -1.00 -21.47 9.29
C ASN A 357 0.51 -21.58 9.60
N GLY A 358 1.12 -22.72 9.30
CA GLY A 358 2.58 -22.91 9.41
C GLY A 358 3.34 -21.93 8.50
N ASP A 359 3.00 -21.89 7.23
CA ASP A 359 3.65 -21.00 6.26
C ASP A 359 3.32 -19.52 6.53
N LEU A 360 2.10 -19.18 7.00
CA LEU A 360 1.77 -17.82 7.44
C LEU A 360 2.62 -17.38 8.63
N SER A 361 2.92 -18.27 9.57
CA SER A 361 3.80 -17.97 10.70
C SER A 361 5.24 -17.72 10.24
N ILE A 362 5.73 -18.47 9.24
CA ILE A 362 7.04 -18.25 8.63
C ILE A 362 7.05 -16.91 7.89
N LEU A 363 6.02 -16.61 7.11
CA LEU A 363 5.83 -15.34 6.43
C LEU A 363 5.89 -14.17 7.42
N CYS A 364 5.13 -14.24 8.52
CA CYS A 364 5.16 -13.23 9.58
C CYS A 364 6.59 -13.01 10.09
N ALA A 365 7.32 -14.08 10.39
CA ALA A 365 8.69 -13.98 10.87
C ALA A 365 9.63 -13.30 9.87
N GLN A 366 9.46 -13.55 8.56
CA GLN A 366 10.28 -12.99 7.48
C GLN A 366 10.00 -11.51 7.21
N ILE A 367 8.75 -11.07 7.36
CA ILE A 367 8.35 -9.67 7.10
C ILE A 367 8.36 -8.77 8.36
N GLY A 368 8.76 -9.33 9.50
CA GLY A 368 8.86 -8.57 10.75
C GLY A 368 7.58 -8.49 11.56
N PHE A 369 6.59 -9.34 11.28
CA PHE A 369 5.42 -9.52 12.12
C PHE A 369 5.63 -10.59 13.20
N ASP A 370 4.85 -10.53 14.24
CA ASP A 370 4.75 -11.60 15.22
C ASP A 370 3.95 -12.79 14.65
N PRO A 371 4.28 -14.03 15.02
CA PRO A 371 3.52 -15.20 14.62
C PRO A 371 2.04 -15.06 15.02
N GLY A 372 1.13 -15.31 14.08
CA GLY A 372 -0.31 -15.16 14.30
C GLY A 372 -0.89 -13.78 14.01
N THR A 373 -0.08 -12.78 13.64
CA THR A 373 -0.59 -11.51 13.07
C THR A 373 -1.39 -11.79 11.80
N LEU A 374 -0.88 -12.68 10.95
CA LEU A 374 -1.60 -13.25 9.82
C LEU A 374 -1.95 -14.69 10.19
N SER A 375 -3.22 -15.00 10.38
CA SER A 375 -3.70 -16.32 10.76
C SER A 375 -4.97 -16.67 9.99
N PHE A 376 -5.08 -17.92 9.55
CA PHE A 376 -6.28 -18.44 8.91
C PHE A 376 -7.31 -18.93 9.95
N ASP A 377 -6.89 -19.15 11.19
CA ASP A 377 -7.77 -19.58 12.28
C ASP A 377 -8.01 -18.43 13.26
N ALA A 378 -9.28 -18.09 13.45
CA ALA A 378 -9.72 -16.99 14.31
C ALA A 378 -9.91 -17.39 15.79
N SER A 379 -9.64 -18.61 16.19
CA SER A 379 -9.84 -19.10 17.56
C SER A 379 -8.73 -18.60 18.50
N ARG A 380 -8.68 -17.28 18.73
CA ARG A 380 -7.88 -16.69 19.81
C ARG A 380 -8.70 -16.69 21.08
N GLY A 381 -8.22 -17.42 22.10
CA GLY A 381 -8.77 -17.32 23.46
C GLY A 381 -8.71 -15.87 23.98
N LEU A 382 -9.50 -15.56 25.01
CA LEU A 382 -9.44 -14.29 25.72
C LEU A 382 -8.02 -14.12 26.30
N LYS A 383 -7.30 -13.08 25.85
CA LYS A 383 -5.96 -12.71 26.33
C LYS A 383 -6.04 -11.38 27.03
N THR A 384 -5.17 -11.16 27.99
CA THR A 384 -5.01 -9.86 28.64
C THR A 384 -4.31 -8.86 27.71
N ALA A 385 -4.53 -7.56 27.88
CA ALA A 385 -3.89 -6.52 27.09
C ALA A 385 -2.35 -6.63 27.13
N THR A 386 -1.80 -6.89 28.31
CA THR A 386 -0.33 -7.06 28.51
C THR A 386 0.23 -8.28 27.74
N GLU A 387 -0.52 -9.39 27.69
CA GLU A 387 -0.12 -10.57 26.88
C GLU A 387 -0.12 -10.23 25.39
N VAL A 388 -1.14 -9.51 24.91
CA VAL A 388 -1.25 -9.09 23.51
C VAL A 388 -0.09 -8.17 23.12
N ILE A 389 0.29 -7.23 23.97
CA ILE A 389 1.41 -6.31 23.75
C ILE A 389 2.74 -7.08 23.73
N SER A 390 2.94 -7.98 24.69
CA SER A 390 4.16 -8.81 24.74
C SER A 390 4.27 -9.71 23.51
N GLU A 391 3.18 -10.29 23.04
CA GLU A 391 3.13 -11.14 21.85
C GLU A 391 3.38 -10.37 20.55
N ASN A 392 3.00 -9.08 20.47
CA ASN A 392 3.13 -8.27 19.26
C ASN A 392 4.36 -7.33 19.26
N SER A 393 5.29 -7.53 20.19
CA SER A 393 6.43 -6.62 20.37
C SER A 393 7.33 -6.50 19.14
N LYS A 394 7.49 -7.58 18.36
CA LYS A 394 8.27 -7.58 17.12
C LYS A 394 7.58 -6.78 16.02
N THR A 395 6.28 -6.98 15.84
CA THR A 395 5.46 -6.20 14.89
C THR A 395 5.60 -4.71 15.18
N PHE A 396 5.49 -4.32 16.44
CA PHE A 396 5.62 -2.92 16.84
C PHE A 396 7.01 -2.35 16.57
N GLY A 397 8.08 -3.10 16.89
CA GLY A 397 9.45 -2.70 16.55
C GLY A 397 9.62 -2.47 15.05
N THR A 398 9.04 -3.32 14.22
CA THR A 398 9.07 -3.19 12.75
C THR A 398 8.27 -1.98 12.27
N VAL A 399 7.06 -1.77 12.79
CA VAL A 399 6.22 -0.60 12.49
C VAL A 399 6.98 0.68 12.83
N LYS A 400 7.58 0.77 14.03
CA LYS A 400 8.33 1.96 14.47
C LYS A 400 9.55 2.24 13.59
N ALA A 401 10.22 1.19 13.12
CA ALA A 401 11.33 1.34 12.18
C ALA A 401 10.87 1.91 10.82
N HIS A 402 9.71 1.47 10.32
CA HIS A 402 9.09 2.03 9.12
C HIS A 402 8.68 3.50 9.32
N GLU A 403 8.01 3.82 10.43
CA GLU A 403 7.61 5.19 10.77
C GLU A 403 8.81 6.16 10.78
N ASN A 404 9.89 5.79 11.45
CA ASN A 404 11.10 6.60 11.51
C ASN A 404 11.70 6.86 10.13
N ASN A 405 11.68 5.86 9.25
CA ASN A 405 12.22 6.00 7.89
C ASN A 405 11.32 6.87 6.98
N ILE A 406 10.01 6.83 7.20
CA ILE A 406 9.01 7.58 6.41
C ILE A 406 8.92 9.03 6.89
N LYS A 407 9.16 9.28 8.17
CA LYS A 407 9.07 10.60 8.80
C LYS A 407 9.87 11.66 8.04
N ASP A 408 11.11 11.37 7.71
CA ASP A 408 11.99 12.30 7.00
C ASP A 408 11.41 12.69 5.62
N SER A 409 10.79 11.74 4.91
CA SER A 409 10.16 12.02 3.60
C SER A 409 8.94 12.93 3.75
N LEU A 410 8.15 12.77 4.83
CA LEU A 410 7.00 13.62 5.11
C LEU A 410 7.42 15.03 5.53
N GLU A 411 8.47 15.17 6.33
CA GLU A 411 9.02 16.47 6.71
C GLU A 411 9.54 17.22 5.48
N GLN A 412 10.28 16.53 4.59
CA GLN A 412 10.75 17.11 3.33
C GLN A 412 9.60 17.53 2.40
N MET A 413 8.51 16.74 2.33
CA MET A 413 7.29 17.10 1.59
C MET A 413 6.71 18.43 2.09
N VAL A 414 6.65 18.65 3.39
CA VAL A 414 6.12 19.90 3.96
C VAL A 414 7.05 21.09 3.60
N HIS A 415 8.37 20.91 3.66
CA HIS A 415 9.32 21.93 3.22
C HIS A 415 9.15 22.27 1.75
N ALA A 416 8.98 21.27 0.88
CA ALA A 416 8.74 21.45 -0.56
C ALA A 416 7.41 22.19 -0.82
N ILE A 417 6.33 21.88 -0.07
CA ILE A 417 5.05 22.59 -0.15
C ILE A 417 5.22 24.08 0.16
N PHE A 418 5.92 24.43 1.23
CA PHE A 418 6.12 25.84 1.59
C PHE A 418 7.04 26.57 0.61
N GLU A 419 8.07 25.91 0.12
CA GLU A 419 8.96 26.49 -0.88
C GLU A 419 8.23 26.77 -2.21
N LEU A 420 7.38 25.84 -2.66
CA LEU A 420 6.48 26.07 -3.79
C LEU A 420 5.51 27.23 -3.53
N ALA A 421 4.92 27.29 -2.32
CA ALA A 421 3.99 28.35 -1.97
C ALA A 421 4.66 29.74 -2.01
N VAL A 422 5.90 29.86 -1.55
CA VAL A 422 6.68 31.10 -1.62
C VAL A 422 7.01 31.44 -3.06
N HIS A 423 7.51 30.50 -3.84
CA HIS A 423 7.91 30.73 -5.22
C HIS A 423 6.74 31.22 -6.10
N TYR A 424 5.55 30.67 -5.88
CA TYR A 424 4.35 31.08 -6.61
C TYR A 424 3.57 32.22 -5.92
N GLY A 425 4.11 32.82 -4.85
CA GLY A 425 3.50 33.95 -4.15
C GLY A 425 2.13 33.65 -3.55
N LEU A 426 1.91 32.41 -3.08
CA LEU A 426 0.61 32.01 -2.51
C LEU A 426 0.34 32.73 -1.18
N THR A 427 -0.94 32.97 -0.93
CA THR A 427 -1.40 33.67 0.26
C THR A 427 -2.38 32.81 1.06
N TYR A 428 -2.44 33.06 2.36
CA TYR A 428 -3.44 32.50 3.25
C TYR A 428 -4.02 33.61 4.13
N GLU A 429 -5.35 33.78 4.10
CA GLU A 429 -6.05 34.86 4.82
C GLU A 429 -5.46 36.26 4.61
N GLY A 430 -4.97 36.54 3.38
CA GLY A 430 -4.40 37.83 3.01
C GLY A 430 -2.94 38.03 3.45
N LYS A 431 -2.29 37.03 4.06
CA LYS A 431 -0.86 37.03 4.40
C LYS A 431 -0.09 36.17 3.41
N SER A 432 1.07 36.62 2.95
CA SER A 432 1.95 35.79 2.10
C SER A 432 2.56 34.66 2.92
N ILE A 433 2.68 33.48 2.34
CA ILE A 433 3.33 32.32 3.00
C ILE A 433 4.79 32.67 3.34
N GLU A 434 5.47 33.44 2.46
CA GLU A 434 6.83 33.93 2.74
C GLU A 434 6.91 34.69 4.07
N SER A 435 5.94 35.57 4.34
CA SER A 435 5.92 36.32 5.60
C SER A 435 5.68 35.44 6.82
N LEU A 436 4.88 34.38 6.66
CA LEU A 436 4.56 33.43 7.74
C LEU A 436 5.77 32.55 8.12
N ILE A 437 6.58 32.14 7.12
CA ILE A 437 7.76 31.30 7.37
C ILE A 437 9.02 32.06 7.74
N SER A 438 9.03 33.40 7.60
CA SER A 438 10.22 34.25 7.81
C SER A 438 10.81 34.13 9.23
N GLY A 439 10.00 33.82 10.23
CA GLY A 439 10.41 33.58 11.61
C GLY A 439 10.95 32.18 11.90
N GLY A 440 10.95 31.31 10.91
CA GLY A 440 11.23 29.87 11.06
C GLY A 440 10.00 29.08 11.51
N TYR A 441 10.00 27.79 11.25
CA TYR A 441 8.93 26.88 11.61
C TYR A 441 9.47 25.48 11.91
N ASN A 442 8.71 24.71 12.69
CA ASN A 442 9.00 23.32 13.01
C ASN A 442 7.92 22.41 12.42
N VAL A 443 8.32 21.34 11.76
CA VAL A 443 7.43 20.29 11.24
C VAL A 443 7.33 19.18 12.28
N SER A 444 6.13 18.71 12.54
CA SER A 444 5.88 17.58 13.44
C SER A 444 5.02 16.55 12.73
N VAL A 445 5.55 15.33 12.61
CA VAL A 445 4.81 14.17 12.11
C VAL A 445 4.54 13.26 13.30
N LYS A 446 3.26 13.05 13.60
CA LYS A 446 2.81 12.17 14.69
C LYS A 446 2.20 10.90 14.07
N PHE A 447 2.70 9.76 14.50
CA PHE A 447 2.13 8.45 14.20
C PHE A 447 1.27 7.97 15.35
N ASP A 448 0.37 7.02 15.09
CA ASP A 448 -0.51 6.46 16.12
C ASP A 448 0.19 5.36 16.91
N ASP A 449 0.65 5.68 18.11
CA ASP A 449 1.25 4.70 19.02
C ASP A 449 0.19 3.91 19.83
N SER A 450 -1.11 4.15 19.64
CA SER A 450 -2.19 3.54 20.45
C SER A 450 -2.32 2.02 20.27
N ILE A 451 -1.79 1.48 19.18
CA ILE A 451 -1.72 0.03 18.93
C ILE A 451 -0.63 -0.63 19.79
N ILE A 452 0.34 0.17 20.24
CA ILE A 452 1.55 -0.26 20.95
C ILE A 452 1.38 -0.15 22.46
N GLN A 453 0.52 0.77 22.93
CA GLN A 453 0.40 1.10 24.33
C GLN A 453 -0.87 0.48 24.92
N ASP A 454 -0.71 -0.15 26.07
CA ASP A 454 -1.83 -0.51 26.94
C ASP A 454 -2.45 0.79 27.44
N LYS A 455 -3.58 1.19 26.85
CA LYS A 455 -4.28 2.43 27.25
C LYS A 455 -4.56 2.49 28.75
N ASP A 456 -4.84 1.35 29.36
CA ASP A 456 -5.08 1.28 30.80
C ASP A 456 -3.79 1.52 31.59
N ALA A 457 -2.65 0.99 31.11
CA ALA A 457 -1.34 1.25 31.70
C ALA A 457 -0.92 2.72 31.52
N GLU A 458 -1.17 3.30 30.35
CA GLU A 458 -0.86 4.70 30.04
C GLU A 458 -1.75 5.67 30.87
N ILE A 459 -3.04 5.39 30.96
CA ILE A 459 -3.98 6.15 31.82
C ILE A 459 -3.54 6.06 33.27
N ASN A 460 -3.16 4.87 33.75
CA ASN A 460 -2.68 4.68 35.12
C ASN A 460 -1.38 5.45 35.36
N GLN A 461 -0.41 5.35 34.45
CA GLN A 461 0.85 6.08 34.53
C GLN A 461 0.63 7.60 34.46
N GLY A 462 -0.19 8.08 33.51
CA GLY A 462 -0.55 9.48 33.39
C GLY A 462 -1.25 10.01 34.63
N THR A 463 -2.16 9.24 35.20
CA THR A 463 -2.84 9.56 36.45
C THR A 463 -1.86 9.68 37.62
N MET A 464 -0.88 8.77 37.71
CA MET A 464 0.20 8.84 38.71
C MET A 464 1.09 10.07 38.50
N LEU A 465 1.46 10.41 37.27
CA LEU A 465 2.29 11.58 36.95
C LEU A 465 1.54 12.89 37.26
N VAL A 466 0.25 12.97 36.98
CA VAL A 466 -0.61 14.12 37.35
C VAL A 466 -0.74 14.20 38.85
N GLY A 467 -0.97 13.08 39.56
CA GLY A 467 -1.03 13.01 40.99
C GLY A 467 0.28 13.42 41.70
N ALA A 468 1.43 13.07 41.12
CA ALA A 468 2.76 13.47 41.57
C ALA A 468 3.14 14.92 41.18
N GLY A 469 2.32 15.63 40.40
CA GLY A 469 2.61 16.99 39.96
C GLY A 469 3.68 17.10 38.87
N LEU A 470 4.02 15.98 38.22
CA LEU A 470 5.05 15.90 37.16
C LEU A 470 4.46 16.13 35.77
N MET A 471 3.14 16.04 35.60
CA MET A 471 2.41 16.30 34.37
C MET A 471 1.20 17.19 34.62
N SER A 472 0.92 18.15 33.73
CA SER A 472 -0.28 18.97 33.84
C SER A 472 -1.51 18.17 33.42
N LYS A 473 -2.68 18.48 34.07
CA LYS A 473 -3.95 17.85 33.69
C LYS A 473 -4.31 18.08 32.23
N LYS A 474 -4.04 19.29 31.69
CA LYS A 474 -4.25 19.60 30.28
C LYS A 474 -3.44 18.67 29.40
N LYS A 475 -2.14 18.52 29.66
CA LYS A 475 -1.25 17.64 28.90
C LYS A 475 -1.68 16.17 28.97
N PHE A 476 -2.12 15.70 30.12
CA PHE A 476 -2.67 14.36 30.27
C PHE A 476 -3.93 14.14 29.42
N MET A 477 -4.83 15.14 29.38
CA MET A 477 -6.05 15.06 28.56
C MET A 477 -5.75 15.08 27.07
N THR A 478 -4.81 15.92 26.62
CA THR A 478 -4.44 15.98 25.21
C THR A 478 -3.65 14.76 24.75
N ASP A 479 -2.61 14.37 25.48
CA ASP A 479 -1.66 13.36 25.05
C ASP A 479 -2.17 11.92 25.28
N THR A 480 -2.89 11.70 26.41
CA THR A 480 -3.32 10.34 26.82
C THR A 480 -4.78 10.07 26.50
N LEU A 481 -5.68 11.04 26.72
CA LEU A 481 -7.11 10.85 26.50
C LEU A 481 -7.58 11.29 25.10
N GLY A 482 -6.72 11.98 24.32
CA GLY A 482 -6.98 12.35 22.93
C GLY A 482 -7.92 13.57 22.78
N TYR A 483 -8.07 14.40 23.81
CA TYR A 483 -8.81 15.66 23.71
C TYR A 483 -8.05 16.67 22.86
N THR A 484 -8.76 17.50 22.12
CA THR A 484 -8.15 18.70 21.53
C THR A 484 -7.75 19.69 22.64
N PRO A 485 -6.79 20.60 22.40
CA PRO A 485 -6.42 21.61 23.41
C PRO A 485 -7.60 22.43 23.89
N GLU A 486 -8.57 22.73 23.02
CA GLU A 486 -9.80 23.49 23.31
C GLU A 486 -10.79 22.67 24.16
N GLU A 487 -11.01 21.40 23.81
CA GLU A 487 -11.83 20.49 24.59
C GLU A 487 -11.24 20.22 25.96
N ALA A 488 -9.91 20.07 26.06
CA ALA A 488 -9.22 19.90 27.33
C ALA A 488 -9.36 21.14 28.23
N GLU A 489 -9.33 22.35 27.69
CA GLU A 489 -9.56 23.59 28.45
C GLU A 489 -11.02 23.73 28.90
N ALA A 490 -11.97 23.42 28.00
CA ALA A 490 -13.38 23.44 28.33
C ALA A 490 -13.73 22.45 29.46
N GLU A 491 -13.20 21.24 29.37
CA GLU A 491 -13.39 20.18 30.37
C GLU A 491 -12.73 20.55 31.71
N LEU A 492 -11.52 21.11 31.70
CA LEU A 492 -10.87 21.60 32.91
C LEU A 492 -11.62 22.76 33.56
N ALA A 493 -12.23 23.64 32.75
CA ALA A 493 -13.10 24.72 33.28
C ALA A 493 -14.37 24.15 33.90
N GLN A 494 -14.97 23.13 33.29
CA GLN A 494 -16.14 22.43 33.82
C GLN A 494 -15.83 21.71 35.14
N ILE A 495 -14.74 20.94 35.19
CA ILE A 495 -14.26 20.25 36.40
C ILE A 495 -14.03 21.27 37.54
N LYS A 496 -13.46 22.44 37.20
CA LYS A 496 -13.24 23.50 38.18
C LYS A 496 -14.55 24.11 38.70
N ALA A 497 -15.55 24.26 37.83
CA ALA A 497 -16.88 24.74 38.19
C ALA A 497 -17.63 23.72 39.09
N GLU A 498 -17.53 22.44 38.77
CA GLU A 498 -18.10 21.35 39.58
C GLU A 498 -17.39 21.20 40.93
N GLY A 499 -16.04 21.34 40.96
CA GLY A 499 -15.24 21.26 42.18
C GLY A 499 -15.48 22.39 43.16
N THR A 500 -15.94 23.56 42.71
CA THR A 500 -16.37 24.66 43.58
C THR A 500 -17.78 24.47 44.16
N GLY A 501 -18.59 23.58 43.53
CA GLY A 501 -19.93 23.23 44.02
C GLY A 501 -19.96 22.12 45.09
N ASN A 502 -18.97 21.26 45.15
CA ASN A 502 -19.00 20.03 45.99
C ASN A 502 -18.00 19.98 47.15
N ALA A 503 -17.37 21.12 47.51
CA ALA A 503 -16.48 21.16 48.69
C ALA A 503 -17.21 21.01 50.04
N LEU A 504 -18.54 20.85 50.04
CA LEU A 504 -19.35 20.74 51.25
C LEU A 504 -19.91 19.32 51.53
N ASP A 505 -19.76 18.34 50.65
CA ASP A 505 -20.49 17.06 50.80
C ASP A 505 -19.61 15.83 51.08
N VAL A 506 -18.30 15.88 50.86
CA VAL A 506 -17.40 14.73 51.12
C VAL A 506 -17.13 14.51 52.60
N THR A 507 -17.25 15.59 53.43
CA THR A 507 -17.08 15.50 54.90
C THR A 507 -18.28 14.87 55.60
N ARG A 508 -19.45 14.80 54.93
CA ARG A 508 -20.66 14.18 55.50
C ARG A 508 -20.79 12.68 55.22
N LEU A 509 -20.05 12.16 54.25
CA LEU A 509 -20.11 10.74 53.86
C LEU A 509 -19.17 9.84 54.67
N PHE A 510 -18.18 10.41 55.36
CA PHE A 510 -17.23 9.64 56.19
C PHE A 510 -17.21 10.02 57.68
N GLY A 511 -18.17 10.85 58.13
CA GLY A 511 -18.32 11.26 59.53
C GLY A 511 -19.48 10.59 60.19
N GLY A 512 -19.38 9.29 60.49
CA GLY A 512 -20.42 8.57 61.20
C GLY A 512 -20.02 7.14 61.51
N MET A 513 -18.99 6.97 62.33
CA MET A 513 -18.81 5.78 63.16
C MET A 513 -17.95 6.21 64.37
N GLU A 514 -18.58 6.60 65.43
CA GLU A 514 -18.16 6.30 66.80
C GLU A 514 -18.74 4.95 67.24
#